data_af62a28267567e197a18ffab75422de1
#
_entry.id   af62a28267567e197a18ffab75422de1
#
_cell.length_a   1.000
_cell.length_b   1.000
_cell.length_c   1.000
_cell.angle_alpha   90.00
_cell.angle_beta   90.00
_cell.angle_gamma   90.00
#
_symmetry.space_group_name_H-M   'P 1'
#
loop_
_entity.id
_entity.type
_entity.pdbx_description
1 polymer ?
#
loop_
_entity_poly.entity_id
_entity_poly.type
_entity_poly.pdbx_seq_one_letter_code
_entity_poly.pdbx_strand_id
1 'polypeptide(L)'
;MVQVNQTKQFLRFKFIKRGSLQYISHLDLVRTMHKVIVRAKLPLWYTEGFNPKPKMIFAAPLSIGTESECEFMDLRMNEYIDPSEAMARINANMTSEMQITEAYYPESKFTDLKWMSYRLSFTPVEINDDLVNLCNEMLSLDTVEVLKKNSEQTMNIRPLIKSALATRVGDSIVVDAVLSADPSAFLNPEYIVKYLKDKCGLLSHPDLTAEHYEIMRLNAYFGDMTEFR
;
A
#
# COMPACT_ATOMS: atom_id res chain seq x y z
N MET A 1 -3.96 6.75 -43.52
CA MET A 1 -2.98 6.16 -42.58
C MET A 1 -2.79 7.16 -41.47
N VAL A 2 -3.41 6.94 -40.32
CA VAL A 2 -3.18 7.76 -39.12
C VAL A 2 -1.81 7.35 -38.59
N GLN A 3 -0.84 8.24 -38.64
CA GLN A 3 0.40 8.08 -37.89
C GLN A 3 0.04 8.03 -36.41
N VAL A 4 -0.06 6.84 -35.83
CA VAL A 4 -0.11 6.67 -34.39
C VAL A 4 1.26 7.14 -33.90
N ASN A 5 1.26 8.33 -33.32
CA ASN A 5 2.40 8.84 -32.59
C ASN A 5 2.80 7.75 -31.58
N GLN A 6 4.01 7.17 -31.74
CA GLN A 6 4.57 6.19 -30.80
C GLN A 6 4.96 6.91 -29.51
N THR A 7 3.97 7.50 -28.83
CA THR A 7 4.16 8.06 -27.49
C THR A 7 4.32 6.88 -26.55
N LYS A 8 5.47 6.85 -25.90
CA LYS A 8 5.90 5.95 -24.82
C LYS A 8 4.79 5.87 -23.78
N GLN A 9 3.86 4.93 -23.95
CA GLN A 9 2.69 4.80 -23.10
C GLN A 9 2.98 3.87 -21.94
N PHE A 10 2.61 4.29 -20.73
CA PHE A 10 2.53 3.41 -19.57
C PHE A 10 1.13 2.81 -19.52
N LEU A 11 1.06 1.51 -19.28
CA LEU A 11 -0.16 0.80 -18.90
C LEU A 11 -0.11 0.59 -17.39
N ARG A 12 -1.10 1.08 -16.67
CA ARG A 12 -1.23 0.95 -15.22
C ARG A 12 -2.04 -0.27 -14.87
N PHE A 13 -1.58 -0.97 -13.85
CA PHE A 13 -2.24 -2.13 -13.27
C PHE A 13 -2.47 -1.86 -11.78
N LYS A 14 -3.73 -1.99 -11.35
CA LYS A 14 -4.10 -2.08 -9.93
C LYS A 14 -4.15 -3.55 -9.55
N PHE A 15 -3.62 -3.94 -8.41
CA PHE A 15 -3.56 -5.33 -7.99
C PHE A 15 -3.69 -5.49 -6.47
N ILE A 16 -4.13 -6.66 -6.06
CA ILE A 16 -4.20 -7.08 -4.65
C ILE A 16 -2.94 -7.85 -4.26
N LYS A 17 -2.58 -7.78 -2.96
CA LYS A 17 -1.55 -8.61 -2.33
C LYS A 17 -2.03 -9.07 -0.97
N ARG A 18 -2.31 -10.35 -0.79
CA ARG A 18 -2.96 -10.92 0.39
C ARG A 18 -2.28 -12.21 0.84
N GLY A 19 -2.74 -12.75 1.97
CA GLY A 19 -2.34 -14.05 2.49
C GLY A 19 -0.85 -14.16 2.74
N SER A 20 -0.24 -15.26 2.36
CA SER A 20 1.18 -15.52 2.56
C SER A 20 2.10 -14.49 1.87
N LEU A 21 1.62 -13.86 0.80
CA LEU A 21 2.40 -12.87 0.05
C LEU A 21 2.59 -11.55 0.81
N GLN A 22 1.86 -11.28 1.90
CA GLN A 22 2.13 -10.13 2.76
C GLN A 22 3.57 -10.12 3.30
N TYR A 23 4.18 -11.29 3.47
CA TYR A 23 5.52 -11.46 4.05
C TYR A 23 6.67 -11.35 3.05
N ILE A 24 6.42 -11.20 1.76
CA ILE A 24 7.49 -11.00 0.78
C ILE A 24 8.04 -9.57 0.82
N SER A 25 9.35 -9.41 0.62
CA SER A 25 9.97 -8.11 0.51
C SER A 25 9.57 -7.39 -0.79
N HIS A 26 9.69 -6.05 -0.82
CA HIS A 26 9.48 -5.30 -2.06
C HIS A 26 10.39 -5.78 -3.20
N LEU A 27 11.65 -6.14 -2.89
CA LEU A 27 12.57 -6.66 -3.89
C LEU A 27 12.11 -8.00 -4.48
N ASP A 28 11.54 -8.89 -3.65
CA ASP A 28 11.02 -10.17 -4.11
C ASP A 28 9.71 -9.98 -4.89
N LEU A 29 8.87 -9.02 -4.51
CA LEU A 29 7.71 -8.61 -5.31
C LEU A 29 8.15 -8.16 -6.71
N VAL A 30 9.12 -7.25 -6.80
CA VAL A 30 9.68 -6.77 -8.08
C VAL A 30 10.23 -7.94 -8.92
N ARG A 31 10.98 -8.85 -8.31
CA ARG A 31 11.52 -10.04 -9.01
C ARG A 31 10.44 -10.99 -9.49
N THR A 32 9.39 -11.17 -8.69
CA THR A 32 8.25 -12.03 -9.03
C THR A 32 7.47 -11.41 -10.17
N MET A 33 7.08 -10.14 -10.07
CA MET A 33 6.38 -9.42 -11.13
C MET A 33 7.17 -9.41 -12.44
N HIS A 34 8.49 -9.25 -12.38
CA HIS A 34 9.33 -9.33 -13.56
C HIS A 34 9.19 -10.68 -14.29
N LYS A 35 9.17 -11.79 -13.55
CA LYS A 35 8.97 -13.14 -14.13
C LYS A 35 7.57 -13.30 -14.70
N VAL A 36 6.55 -12.79 -13.99
CA VAL A 36 5.14 -12.86 -14.41
C VAL A 36 4.92 -12.10 -15.72
N ILE A 37 5.36 -10.83 -15.81
CA ILE A 37 5.15 -10.02 -17.02
C ILE A 37 5.89 -10.54 -18.24
N VAL A 38 7.10 -11.12 -18.06
CA VAL A 38 7.84 -11.76 -19.15
C VAL A 38 7.10 -13.01 -19.65
N ARG A 39 6.55 -13.84 -18.74
CA ARG A 39 5.74 -15.01 -19.11
C ARG A 39 4.42 -14.63 -19.79
N ALA A 40 3.83 -13.50 -19.42
CA ALA A 40 2.62 -12.96 -20.03
C ALA A 40 2.81 -12.50 -21.49
N LYS A 41 4.07 -12.42 -21.97
CA LYS A 41 4.45 -12.04 -23.35
C LYS A 41 3.80 -10.73 -23.81
N LEU A 42 3.82 -9.73 -22.92
CA LEU A 42 3.33 -8.40 -23.24
C LEU A 42 4.32 -7.67 -24.18
N PRO A 43 3.87 -6.72 -25.02
CA PRO A 43 4.73 -5.91 -25.89
C PRO A 43 5.47 -4.84 -25.07
N LEU A 44 6.41 -5.25 -24.22
CA LEU A 44 7.11 -4.40 -23.24
C LEU A 44 8.25 -3.61 -23.88
N TRP A 45 8.45 -2.40 -23.38
CA TRP A 45 9.68 -1.67 -23.60
C TRP A 45 10.77 -2.12 -22.63
N TYR A 46 11.95 -2.38 -23.14
CA TYR A 46 13.12 -2.79 -22.36
C TYR A 46 14.14 -1.66 -22.29
N THR A 47 14.86 -1.57 -21.16
CA THR A 47 15.99 -0.64 -21.01
C THR A 47 17.11 -1.01 -21.98
N GLU A 48 17.84 0.00 -22.41
CA GLU A 48 19.06 -0.18 -23.22
C GLU A 48 20.23 -0.64 -22.34
N GLY A 49 21.18 -1.38 -22.91
CA GLY A 49 22.40 -1.83 -22.24
C GLY A 49 22.61 -3.35 -22.24
N PHE A 50 23.60 -3.82 -21.49
CA PHE A 50 24.05 -5.24 -21.50
C PHE A 50 23.04 -6.20 -20.82
N ASN A 51 22.12 -5.70 -19.99
CA ASN A 51 21.10 -6.50 -19.31
C ASN A 51 19.74 -5.81 -19.40
N PRO A 52 19.06 -5.90 -20.57
CA PRO A 52 17.78 -5.26 -20.78
C PRO A 52 16.71 -5.76 -19.79
N LYS A 53 15.99 -4.85 -19.18
CA LYS A 53 14.88 -5.16 -18.27
C LYS A 53 13.64 -4.37 -18.67
N PRO A 54 12.42 -4.97 -18.53
CA PRO A 54 11.18 -4.21 -18.70
C PRO A 54 11.16 -3.02 -17.74
N LYS A 55 10.74 -1.86 -18.21
CA LYS A 55 10.55 -0.70 -17.35
C LYS A 55 9.26 -0.84 -16.58
N MET A 56 9.41 -1.08 -15.29
CA MET A 56 8.35 -1.29 -14.32
C MET A 56 8.53 -0.32 -13.16
N ILE A 57 7.45 0.35 -12.76
CA ILE A 57 7.42 1.34 -11.68
C ILE A 57 6.28 0.97 -10.74
N PHE A 58 6.55 0.88 -9.45
CA PHE A 58 5.53 0.72 -8.42
C PHE A 58 5.24 2.08 -7.77
N ALA A 59 4.01 2.27 -7.29
CA ALA A 59 3.64 3.49 -6.57
C ALA A 59 4.32 3.55 -5.19
N ALA A 60 3.56 3.47 -4.11
CA ALA A 60 4.11 3.51 -2.75
C ALA A 60 4.50 2.10 -2.29
N PRO A 61 5.71 1.90 -1.75
CA PRO A 61 6.11 0.62 -1.18
C PRO A 61 5.14 0.14 -0.10
N LEU A 62 4.96 -1.19 0.00
CA LEU A 62 4.18 -1.82 1.04
C LEU A 62 5.12 -2.51 2.04
N SER A 63 4.89 -2.30 3.33
CA SER A 63 5.67 -2.95 4.39
C SER A 63 5.44 -4.46 4.40
N ILE A 64 6.44 -5.21 4.84
CA ILE A 64 6.30 -6.65 5.12
C ILE A 64 5.28 -6.81 6.25
N GLY A 65 4.40 -7.79 6.16
CA GLY A 65 3.30 -8.01 7.10
C GLY A 65 2.05 -7.16 6.82
N THR A 66 2.03 -6.44 5.69
CA THR A 66 0.86 -5.65 5.28
C THR A 66 0.20 -6.27 4.06
N GLU A 67 -1.10 -6.48 4.14
CA GLU A 67 -1.95 -6.84 3.01
C GLU A 67 -2.40 -5.59 2.23
N SER A 68 -2.82 -5.77 0.99
CA SER A 68 -3.30 -4.66 0.17
C SER A 68 -4.36 -5.08 -0.83
N GLU A 69 -5.43 -4.27 -0.92
CA GLU A 69 -6.44 -4.28 -1.97
C GLU A 69 -6.06 -3.34 -3.14
N CYS A 70 -5.00 -2.54 -2.98
CA CYS A 70 -4.76 -1.37 -3.80
C CYS A 70 -3.26 -1.11 -3.98
N GLU A 71 -2.61 -1.99 -4.76
CA GLU A 71 -1.25 -1.77 -5.24
C GLU A 71 -1.28 -1.29 -6.69
N PHE A 72 -0.31 -0.46 -7.09
CA PHE A 72 -0.20 0.01 -8.47
C PHE A 72 1.17 -0.28 -9.06
N MET A 73 1.15 -0.69 -10.33
CA MET A 73 2.32 -0.91 -11.14
C MET A 73 2.12 -0.32 -12.54
N ASP A 74 3.05 0.52 -12.99
CA ASP A 74 3.09 1.04 -14.35
C ASP A 74 4.12 0.26 -15.17
N LEU A 75 3.69 -0.30 -16.30
CA LEU A 75 4.57 -0.94 -17.29
C LEU A 75 4.66 -0.08 -18.54
N ARG A 76 5.88 0.18 -19.01
CA ARG A 76 6.09 0.88 -20.28
C ARG A 76 5.92 -0.09 -21.44
N MET A 77 5.02 0.26 -22.34
CA MET A 77 4.68 -0.54 -23.50
C MET A 77 5.38 -0.03 -24.77
N ASN A 78 5.74 -0.92 -25.68
CA ASN A 78 6.23 -0.58 -27.04
C ASN A 78 5.08 -0.32 -28.01
N GLU A 79 3.97 -1.05 -27.82
CA GLU A 79 2.81 -1.03 -28.69
C GLU A 79 1.54 -0.96 -27.83
N TYR A 80 0.46 -0.51 -28.43
CA TYR A 80 -0.85 -0.58 -27.79
C TYR A 80 -1.27 -2.04 -27.59
N ILE A 81 -1.80 -2.34 -26.43
CA ILE A 81 -2.49 -3.59 -26.11
C ILE A 81 -3.78 -3.25 -25.38
N ASP A 82 -4.84 -4.01 -25.65
CA ASP A 82 -6.07 -3.88 -24.88
C ASP A 82 -5.82 -4.16 -23.39
N PRO A 83 -6.23 -3.24 -22.47
CA PRO A 83 -5.98 -3.41 -21.05
C PRO A 83 -6.55 -4.70 -20.46
N SER A 84 -7.73 -5.15 -20.92
CA SER A 84 -8.36 -6.38 -20.44
C SER A 84 -7.58 -7.61 -20.91
N GLU A 85 -7.05 -7.59 -22.13
CA GLU A 85 -6.16 -8.62 -22.63
C GLU A 85 -4.86 -8.69 -21.84
N ALA A 86 -4.22 -7.54 -21.57
CA ALA A 86 -3.01 -7.47 -20.78
C ALA A 86 -3.23 -8.00 -19.35
N MET A 87 -4.33 -7.61 -18.70
CA MET A 87 -4.74 -8.10 -17.40
C MET A 87 -4.93 -9.62 -17.40
N ALA A 88 -5.66 -10.18 -18.36
CA ALA A 88 -5.90 -11.63 -18.46
C ALA A 88 -4.60 -12.41 -18.62
N ARG A 89 -3.67 -11.93 -19.46
CA ARG A 89 -2.36 -12.56 -19.68
C ARG A 89 -1.49 -12.54 -18.41
N ILE A 90 -1.52 -11.45 -17.63
CA ILE A 90 -0.78 -11.36 -16.37
C ILE A 90 -1.40 -12.31 -15.34
N ASN A 91 -2.71 -12.25 -15.13
CA ASN A 91 -3.43 -13.05 -14.14
C ASN A 91 -3.29 -14.55 -14.38
N ALA A 92 -3.19 -15.01 -15.63
CA ALA A 92 -2.90 -16.40 -15.96
C ALA A 92 -1.54 -16.91 -15.41
N ASN A 93 -0.66 -16.01 -14.98
CA ASN A 93 0.67 -16.31 -14.41
C ASN A 93 0.81 -15.91 -12.95
N MET A 94 -0.29 -15.54 -12.29
CA MET A 94 -0.31 -15.10 -10.88
C MET A 94 -1.07 -16.10 -10.00
N THR A 95 -0.86 -16.01 -8.69
CA THR A 95 -1.60 -16.76 -7.67
C THR A 95 -2.89 -16.03 -7.30
N SER A 96 -3.84 -16.72 -6.65
CA SER A 96 -5.07 -16.08 -6.14
C SER A 96 -4.80 -15.00 -5.06
N GLU A 97 -3.66 -15.08 -4.37
CA GLU A 97 -3.26 -14.09 -3.36
C GLU A 97 -2.70 -12.79 -3.96
N MET A 98 -2.43 -12.78 -5.27
CA MET A 98 -1.94 -11.61 -6.01
C MET A 98 -2.56 -11.61 -7.42
N GLN A 99 -3.53 -10.75 -7.66
CA GLN A 99 -4.26 -10.64 -8.92
C GLN A 99 -4.39 -9.19 -9.35
N ILE A 100 -4.26 -8.94 -10.64
CA ILE A 100 -4.61 -7.64 -11.22
C ILE A 100 -6.14 -7.50 -11.22
N THR A 101 -6.63 -6.42 -10.64
CA THR A 101 -8.06 -6.09 -10.56
C THR A 101 -8.50 -5.09 -11.61
N GLU A 102 -7.59 -4.19 -12.01
CA GLU A 102 -7.85 -3.19 -13.04
C GLU A 102 -6.60 -2.97 -13.90
N ALA A 103 -6.81 -2.68 -15.19
CA ALA A 103 -5.77 -2.25 -16.12
C ALA A 103 -6.29 -1.09 -16.99
N TYR A 104 -5.49 -0.04 -17.16
CA TYR A 104 -5.85 1.15 -17.95
C TYR A 104 -4.63 1.98 -18.32
N TYR A 105 -4.75 2.82 -19.36
CA TYR A 105 -3.76 3.84 -19.69
C TYR A 105 -4.00 5.06 -18.81
N PRO A 106 -3.09 5.40 -17.87
CA PRO A 106 -3.33 6.45 -16.89
C PRO A 106 -3.17 7.83 -17.48
N GLU A 107 -4.00 8.77 -17.03
CA GLU A 107 -3.83 10.21 -17.25
C GLU A 107 -3.01 10.87 -16.13
N SER A 108 -2.92 10.20 -14.97
CA SER A 108 -2.20 10.65 -13.77
C SER A 108 -0.80 10.05 -13.66
N LYS A 109 0.03 10.66 -12.82
CA LYS A 109 1.35 10.13 -12.43
C LYS A 109 1.32 9.67 -10.98
N PHE A 110 2.24 8.79 -10.58
CA PHE A 110 2.37 8.39 -9.17
C PHE A 110 2.73 9.54 -8.21
N THR A 111 3.25 10.65 -8.73
CA THR A 111 3.47 11.88 -7.96
C THR A 111 2.17 12.59 -7.54
N ASP A 112 1.06 12.26 -8.21
CA ASP A 112 -0.26 12.86 -7.95
C ASP A 112 -1.00 12.11 -6.84
N LEU A 113 -0.49 10.91 -6.46
CA LEU A 113 -0.95 10.15 -5.30
C LEU A 113 -0.62 10.90 -4.01
N LYS A 114 -1.63 11.19 -3.18
CA LYS A 114 -1.46 11.99 -1.96
C LYS A 114 -1.88 11.27 -0.70
N TRP A 115 -2.87 10.42 -0.76
CA TRP A 115 -3.43 9.75 0.41
C TRP A 115 -3.67 8.27 0.13
N MET A 116 -3.51 7.45 1.17
CA MET A 116 -3.92 6.05 1.17
C MET A 116 -4.71 5.74 2.42
N SER A 117 -5.79 4.96 2.27
CA SER A 117 -6.55 4.46 3.41
C SER A 117 -6.04 3.08 3.84
N TYR A 118 -6.04 2.91 5.15
CA TYR A 118 -5.61 1.68 5.81
C TYR A 118 -6.62 1.27 6.87
N ARG A 119 -6.74 -0.03 7.07
CA ARG A 119 -7.36 -0.65 8.23
C ARG A 119 -6.29 -1.32 9.06
N LEU A 120 -6.20 -0.96 10.33
CA LEU A 120 -5.35 -1.57 11.32
C LEU A 120 -6.26 -2.29 12.33
N SER A 121 -6.16 -3.60 12.42
CA SER A 121 -6.97 -4.42 13.33
C SER A 121 -6.09 -4.92 14.46
N PHE A 122 -6.42 -4.59 15.69
CA PHE A 122 -5.71 -5.02 16.89
C PHE A 122 -6.59 -5.99 17.66
N THR A 123 -6.01 -7.12 18.07
CA THR A 123 -6.67 -8.10 18.95
C THR A 123 -5.95 -8.09 20.30
N PRO A 124 -6.35 -7.22 21.24
CA PRO A 124 -5.80 -7.19 22.58
C PRO A 124 -6.38 -8.33 23.42
N VAL A 125 -5.70 -8.67 24.53
CA VAL A 125 -6.22 -9.67 25.50
C VAL A 125 -7.50 -9.18 26.19
N GLU A 126 -7.55 -7.90 26.51
CA GLU A 126 -8.71 -7.26 27.11
C GLU A 126 -9.15 -6.07 26.28
N ILE A 127 -10.44 -5.97 26.04
CA ILE A 127 -11.04 -4.85 25.30
C ILE A 127 -12.21 -4.27 26.09
N ASN A 128 -12.22 -2.96 26.22
CA ASN A 128 -13.34 -2.19 26.77
C ASN A 128 -13.52 -0.88 26.00
N ASP A 129 -14.64 -0.20 26.23
CA ASP A 129 -14.93 1.05 25.53
C ASP A 129 -13.99 2.20 25.95
N ASP A 130 -13.45 2.15 27.17
CA ASP A 130 -12.48 3.16 27.65
C ASP A 130 -11.16 3.09 26.85
N LEU A 131 -10.71 1.88 26.49
CA LEU A 131 -9.53 1.69 25.66
C LEU A 131 -9.76 2.25 24.24
N VAL A 132 -10.94 2.01 23.66
CA VAL A 132 -11.30 2.57 22.34
C VAL A 132 -11.35 4.10 22.38
N ASN A 133 -11.95 4.66 23.45
CA ASN A 133 -12.02 6.11 23.64
C ASN A 133 -10.61 6.71 23.81
N LEU A 134 -9.74 6.06 24.59
CA LEU A 134 -8.35 6.47 24.75
C LEU A 134 -7.60 6.48 23.40
N CYS A 135 -7.78 5.43 22.56
CA CYS A 135 -7.17 5.42 21.23
C CYS A 135 -7.63 6.61 20.38
N ASN A 136 -8.92 6.94 20.41
CA ASN A 136 -9.46 8.09 19.67
C ASN A 136 -8.93 9.42 20.22
N GLU A 137 -8.88 9.57 21.54
CA GLU A 137 -8.31 10.75 22.18
C GLU A 137 -6.86 10.96 21.74
N MET A 138 -6.02 9.93 21.83
CA MET A 138 -4.61 10.01 21.44
C MET A 138 -4.41 10.31 19.96
N LEU A 139 -5.22 9.71 19.08
CA LEU A 139 -5.13 9.97 17.63
C LEU A 139 -5.66 11.36 17.22
N SER A 140 -6.47 12.01 18.07
CA SER A 140 -7.05 13.34 17.82
C SER A 140 -6.18 14.51 18.29
N LEU A 141 -5.11 14.25 19.05
CA LEU A 141 -4.22 15.29 19.57
C LEU A 141 -3.58 16.11 18.42
N ASP A 142 -3.37 17.40 18.65
CA ASP A 142 -2.68 18.30 17.71
C ASP A 142 -1.23 17.90 17.42
N THR A 143 -0.64 17.10 18.34
CA THR A 143 0.72 16.58 18.22
C THR A 143 0.74 15.09 18.51
N VAL A 144 1.16 14.31 17.52
CA VAL A 144 1.32 12.85 17.60
C VAL A 144 2.80 12.53 17.41
N GLU A 145 3.54 12.43 18.49
CA GLU A 145 4.99 12.22 18.45
C GLU A 145 5.34 10.73 18.48
N VAL A 146 6.19 10.33 17.55
CA VAL A 146 6.74 8.96 17.45
C VAL A 146 8.25 9.01 17.28
N LEU A 147 8.96 8.00 17.79
CA LEU A 147 10.39 7.84 17.53
C LEU A 147 10.59 7.39 16.08
N LYS A 148 11.48 8.06 15.36
CA LYS A 148 11.91 7.60 14.02
C LYS A 148 12.57 6.24 14.11
N LYS A 149 12.41 5.44 13.04
CA LYS A 149 13.06 4.13 12.96
C LYS A 149 14.59 4.31 13.02
N ASN A 150 15.25 3.52 13.88
CA ASN A 150 16.71 3.52 14.08
C ASN A 150 17.29 4.91 14.49
N SER A 151 16.55 5.69 15.23
CA SER A 151 16.97 7.02 15.70
C SER A 151 16.36 7.32 17.08
N GLU A 152 17.03 8.14 17.87
CA GLU A 152 16.49 8.70 19.13
C GLU A 152 15.63 9.96 18.88
N GLN A 153 15.53 10.41 17.63
CA GLN A 153 14.75 11.58 17.27
C GLN A 153 13.27 11.27 17.20
N THR A 154 12.45 12.13 17.77
CA THR A 154 11.00 12.13 17.56
C THR A 154 10.60 12.85 16.27
N MET A 155 9.44 12.52 15.76
CA MET A 155 8.77 13.27 14.72
C MET A 155 7.28 13.37 15.03
N ASN A 156 6.69 14.52 14.74
CA ASN A 156 5.26 14.68 14.77
C ASN A 156 4.64 14.17 13.48
N ILE A 157 3.83 13.10 13.59
CA ILE A 157 3.14 12.50 12.44
C ILE A 157 1.73 13.05 12.22
N ARG A 158 1.21 13.90 13.12
CA ARG A 158 -0.16 14.45 13.02
C ARG A 158 -0.45 15.11 11.67
N PRO A 159 0.45 15.92 11.07
CA PRO A 159 0.23 16.52 9.74
C PRO A 159 0.11 15.50 8.60
N LEU A 160 0.57 14.27 8.81
CA LEU A 160 0.55 13.18 7.83
C LEU A 160 -0.67 12.26 7.99
N ILE A 161 -1.54 12.54 8.96
CA ILE A 161 -2.78 11.82 9.24
C ILE A 161 -3.94 12.73 8.81
N LYS A 162 -4.64 12.37 7.73
CA LYS A 162 -5.84 13.09 7.31
C LYS A 162 -7.03 12.78 8.20
N SER A 163 -7.21 11.49 8.51
CA SER A 163 -8.20 10.99 9.46
C SER A 163 -7.72 9.68 10.09
N ALA A 164 -8.12 9.45 11.32
CA ALA A 164 -7.97 8.16 11.99
C ALA A 164 -9.11 8.01 13.00
N LEU A 165 -9.77 6.86 13.01
CA LEU A 165 -10.89 6.56 13.91
C LEU A 165 -10.79 5.12 14.38
N ALA A 166 -10.73 4.94 15.70
CA ALA A 166 -10.79 3.64 16.35
C ALA A 166 -12.24 3.26 16.66
N THR A 167 -12.63 2.03 16.36
CA THR A 167 -13.94 1.46 16.67
C THR A 167 -13.76 0.04 17.21
N ARG A 168 -14.70 -0.42 18.05
CA ARG A 168 -14.72 -1.81 18.49
C ARG A 168 -15.49 -2.66 17.48
N VAL A 169 -14.88 -3.76 17.05
CA VAL A 169 -15.50 -4.76 16.17
C VAL A 169 -15.30 -6.14 16.78
N GLY A 170 -16.32 -6.64 17.47
CA GLY A 170 -16.21 -7.90 18.24
C GLY A 170 -15.12 -7.81 19.32
N ASP A 171 -14.12 -8.68 19.23
CA ASP A 171 -12.98 -8.75 20.14
C ASP A 171 -11.76 -8.00 19.60
N SER A 172 -11.93 -7.09 18.64
CA SER A 172 -10.87 -6.30 18.04
C SER A 172 -11.14 -4.80 18.13
N ILE A 173 -10.06 -4.02 18.20
CA ILE A 173 -10.07 -2.57 17.94
C ILE A 173 -9.62 -2.38 16.50
N VAL A 174 -10.48 -1.78 15.69
CA VAL A 174 -10.22 -1.46 14.29
C VAL A 174 -9.98 0.03 14.16
N VAL A 175 -8.82 0.42 13.63
CA VAL A 175 -8.49 1.80 13.31
C VAL A 175 -8.53 1.97 11.78
N ASP A 176 -9.53 2.67 11.29
CA ASP A 176 -9.58 3.11 9.90
C ASP A 176 -8.88 4.47 9.79
N ALA A 177 -7.80 4.53 9.01
CA ALA A 177 -6.95 5.70 8.89
C ALA A 177 -6.68 6.07 7.43
N VAL A 178 -6.62 7.39 7.15
CA VAL A 178 -6.16 7.95 5.88
C VAL A 178 -4.83 8.66 6.12
N LEU A 179 -3.77 8.12 5.53
CA LEU A 179 -2.39 8.52 5.78
C LEU A 179 -1.74 9.09 4.52
N SER A 180 -0.78 9.98 4.71
CA SER A 180 -0.03 10.58 3.60
C SER A 180 0.74 9.52 2.80
N ALA A 181 0.53 9.53 1.49
CA ALA A 181 1.23 8.73 0.48
C ALA A 181 2.14 9.58 -0.41
N ASP A 182 2.27 10.88 -0.12
CA ASP A 182 3.17 11.76 -0.86
C ASP A 182 4.61 11.23 -0.76
N PRO A 183 5.33 11.05 -1.88
CA PRO A 183 6.71 10.54 -1.86
C PRO A 183 7.67 11.35 -0.99
N SER A 184 7.41 12.65 -0.81
CA SER A 184 8.22 13.54 0.03
C SER A 184 7.85 13.47 1.53
N ALA A 185 6.66 12.93 1.86
CA ALA A 185 6.08 12.95 3.19
C ALA A 185 5.25 11.68 3.47
N PHE A 186 5.76 10.53 3.06
CA PHE A 186 5.08 9.24 3.23
C PHE A 186 5.01 8.85 4.72
N LEU A 187 3.81 8.48 5.18
CA LEU A 187 3.61 7.93 6.52
C LEU A 187 3.38 6.41 6.45
N ASN A 188 4.33 5.66 7.00
CA ASN A 188 4.15 4.22 7.19
C ASN A 188 3.11 3.96 8.30
N PRO A 189 2.06 3.13 8.06
CA PRO A 189 1.03 2.81 9.06
C PRO A 189 1.59 2.19 10.34
N GLU A 190 2.75 1.56 10.31
CA GLU A 190 3.45 1.03 11.49
C GLU A 190 3.73 2.10 12.56
N TYR A 191 3.79 3.37 12.20
CA TYR A 191 3.91 4.44 13.18
C TYR A 191 2.63 4.65 14.00
N ILE A 192 1.46 4.36 13.43
CA ILE A 192 0.18 4.35 14.18
C ILE A 192 0.19 3.18 15.16
N VAL A 193 0.61 1.97 14.72
CA VAL A 193 0.73 0.81 15.62
C VAL A 193 1.64 1.12 16.79
N LYS A 194 2.84 1.64 16.52
CA LYS A 194 3.80 2.02 17.55
C LYS A 194 3.24 3.07 18.52
N TYR A 195 2.60 4.09 17.99
CA TYR A 195 2.02 5.16 18.81
C TYR A 195 0.94 4.65 19.77
N LEU A 196 0.01 3.82 19.27
CA LEU A 196 -1.05 3.24 20.08
C LEU A 196 -0.52 2.24 21.11
N LYS A 197 0.53 1.48 20.74
CA LYS A 197 1.24 0.64 21.70
C LYS A 197 1.82 1.47 22.84
N ASP A 198 2.55 2.53 22.53
CA ASP A 198 3.26 3.34 23.51
C ASP A 198 2.31 4.19 24.38
N LYS A 199 1.18 4.65 23.84
CA LYS A 199 0.26 5.58 24.53
C LYS A 199 -0.99 4.93 25.11
N CYS A 200 -1.48 3.86 24.49
CA CYS A 200 -2.71 3.17 24.90
C CYS A 200 -2.45 1.79 25.50
N GLY A 201 -1.21 1.30 25.47
CA GLY A 201 -0.87 -0.02 26.00
C GLY A 201 -1.32 -1.19 25.11
N LEU A 202 -1.75 -0.94 23.86
CA LEU A 202 -2.03 -2.01 22.90
C LEU A 202 -0.76 -2.84 22.63
N LEU A 203 -0.90 -4.14 22.44
CA LEU A 203 0.22 -5.05 22.13
C LEU A 203 1.32 -5.02 23.20
N SER A 204 0.96 -4.83 24.48
CA SER A 204 1.89 -4.74 25.61
C SER A 204 1.88 -5.97 26.53
N HIS A 205 1.10 -6.99 26.19
CA HIS A 205 1.04 -8.22 26.96
C HIS A 205 2.42 -8.90 27.01
N PRO A 206 2.84 -9.44 28.17
CA PRO A 206 4.15 -10.13 28.30
C PRO A 206 4.31 -11.34 27.39
N ASP A 207 3.23 -12.07 27.15
CA ASP A 207 3.18 -13.14 26.15
C ASP A 207 2.92 -12.49 24.77
N LEU A 208 3.95 -12.49 23.93
CA LEU A 208 3.92 -11.91 22.58
C LEU A 208 2.95 -12.62 21.61
N THR A 209 2.45 -13.80 21.98
CA THR A 209 1.49 -14.56 21.17
C THR A 209 0.04 -14.28 21.54
N ALA A 210 -0.19 -13.62 22.68
CA ALA A 210 -1.53 -13.34 23.20
C ALA A 210 -2.23 -12.18 22.47
N GLU A 211 -1.45 -11.28 21.88
CA GLU A 211 -1.95 -10.12 21.17
C GLU A 211 -1.34 -10.06 19.76
N HIS A 212 -2.12 -9.64 18.79
CA HIS A 212 -1.63 -9.45 17.43
C HIS A 212 -2.31 -8.25 16.75
N TYR A 213 -1.75 -7.83 15.64
CA TYR A 213 -2.37 -6.84 14.77
C TYR A 213 -2.16 -7.21 13.30
N GLU A 214 -3.03 -6.67 12.48
CA GLU A 214 -2.98 -6.78 11.03
C GLU A 214 -3.13 -5.39 10.41
N ILE A 215 -2.47 -5.18 9.27
CA ILE A 215 -2.59 -3.95 8.50
C ILE A 215 -3.03 -4.31 7.09
N MET A 216 -4.07 -3.65 6.61
CA MET A 216 -4.54 -3.74 5.24
C MET A 216 -4.60 -2.35 4.60
N ARG A 217 -3.96 -2.18 3.45
CA ARG A 217 -4.15 -1.01 2.57
C ARG A 217 -5.42 -1.21 1.77
N LEU A 218 -6.34 -0.25 1.83
CA LEU A 218 -7.67 -0.38 1.22
C LEU A 218 -7.79 0.36 -0.11
N ASN A 219 -7.38 1.64 -0.14
CA ASN A 219 -7.53 2.47 -1.33
C ASN A 219 -6.51 3.60 -1.39
N ALA A 220 -6.43 4.28 -2.53
CA ALA A 220 -5.52 5.39 -2.83
C ALA A 220 -6.29 6.58 -3.39
N TYR A 221 -5.83 7.80 -3.11
CA TYR A 221 -6.57 9.02 -3.44
C TYR A 221 -5.65 10.15 -3.91
N PHE A 222 -6.21 11.01 -4.74
CA PHE A 222 -5.66 12.34 -5.04
C PHE A 222 -5.75 13.28 -3.83
N GLY A 223 -5.25 14.50 -3.96
CA GLY A 223 -5.30 15.52 -2.91
C GLY A 223 -6.71 15.94 -2.50
N ASP A 224 -7.65 15.90 -3.42
CA ASP A 224 -9.09 16.20 -3.23
C ASP A 224 -9.91 15.01 -2.72
N MET A 225 -9.28 13.87 -2.45
CA MET A 225 -9.89 12.61 -2.01
C MET A 225 -10.71 11.89 -3.09
N THR A 226 -10.62 12.24 -4.34
CA THR A 226 -11.10 11.38 -5.42
C THR A 226 -10.19 10.17 -5.55
N GLU A 227 -10.75 9.01 -5.96
CA GLU A 227 -10.01 7.76 -6.08
C GLU A 227 -8.89 7.90 -7.13
N PHE A 228 -7.68 7.49 -6.74
CA PHE A 228 -6.51 7.55 -7.61
C PHE A 228 -6.59 6.52 -8.73
N ARG A 229 -6.41 7.02 -9.98
CA ARG A 229 -6.44 6.22 -11.20
C ARG A 229 -5.33 6.62 -12.17
#